data_a8568547be7f5adfb10ba28c3d96f8b9
#
_entry.id   a8568547be7f5adfb10ba28c3d96f8b9
#
_cell.length_a   1.000
_cell.length_b   1.000
_cell.length_c   1.000
_cell.angle_alpha   90.00
_cell.angle_beta   90.00
_cell.angle_gamma   90.00
#
_symmetry.space_group_name_H-M   'P 1'
#
loop_
_entity.id
_entity.type
_entity.pdbx_description
1 polymer ?
#
loop_
_entity_poly.entity_id
_entity_poly.type
_entity_poly.pdbx_seq_one_letter_code
_entity_poly.pdbx_strand_id
1 'polypeptide(L)'
;MKPWIAVLPMYNVTPRHAALWRALLRDALDAFANAGGPADVVLPDAPFDDLHALWRRDDLLLSQTCGYPYRMLGLHDVVRLIATPIFDAEGCDGARYSSVLVVSARVYAGGATTLAACRGLRAAFNGEDSHSGMNAFRHAVAPHAHDGRFFGSVTPFGSHLNVLRALASGEADCAAIDCVTFAYVRDALPDLLKDIRIIGTTASAPGLPFVASRAALADTQVDALQEALERAAAADAERARVLRLKGFDRLSPADYDTIARFEQAAATHGYPELR
;
A
#
# COMPACT_ATOMS: atom_id res chain seq x y z
N MET A 1 -14.32 -23.66 18.60
CA MET A 1 -13.55 -23.23 17.40
C MET A 1 -12.76 -22.01 17.79
N LYS A 2 -11.58 -21.78 17.20
CA LYS A 2 -10.89 -20.50 17.38
C LYS A 2 -11.68 -19.41 16.65
N PRO A 3 -11.79 -18.18 17.20
CA PRO A 3 -12.42 -17.08 16.50
C PRO A 3 -11.64 -16.73 15.23
N TRP A 4 -12.34 -16.24 14.24
CA TRP A 4 -11.72 -15.66 13.04
C TRP A 4 -11.05 -14.34 13.36
N ILE A 5 -10.04 -13.97 12.60
CA ILE A 5 -9.32 -12.70 12.73
C ILE A 5 -9.59 -11.82 11.52
N ALA A 6 -9.90 -10.55 11.77
CA ALA A 6 -9.95 -9.52 10.74
C ALA A 6 -9.17 -8.28 11.17
N VAL A 7 -8.31 -7.74 10.29
CA VAL A 7 -7.49 -6.56 10.58
C VAL A 7 -7.01 -5.90 9.28
N LEU A 8 -7.02 -4.56 9.26
CA LEU A 8 -6.53 -3.75 8.14
C LEU A 8 -5.25 -3.02 8.59
N PRO A 9 -4.05 -3.60 8.37
CA PRO A 9 -2.79 -3.02 8.85
C PRO A 9 -2.28 -1.87 7.98
N MET A 10 -2.81 -1.73 6.76
CA MET A 10 -2.38 -0.69 5.81
C MET A 10 -3.15 0.62 6.01
N TYR A 11 -2.58 1.74 5.58
CA TYR A 11 -3.20 3.07 5.58
C TYR A 11 -3.56 3.64 6.96
N ASN A 12 -3.02 3.09 8.05
CA ASN A 12 -3.19 3.59 9.41
C ASN A 12 -2.25 4.78 9.71
N VAL A 13 -2.28 5.82 8.84
CA VAL A 13 -1.35 6.95 8.87
C VAL A 13 -1.47 7.79 10.15
N THR A 14 -2.69 7.92 10.67
CA THR A 14 -2.97 8.58 11.96
C THR A 14 -3.93 7.72 12.79
N PRO A 15 -4.04 7.97 14.11
CA PRO A 15 -5.04 7.29 14.95
C PRO A 15 -6.49 7.45 14.43
N ARG A 16 -6.81 8.61 13.81
CA ARG A 16 -8.13 8.82 13.19
C ARG A 16 -8.33 7.90 11.99
N HIS A 17 -7.35 7.74 11.10
CA HIS A 17 -7.45 6.81 9.97
C HIS A 17 -7.61 5.38 10.45
N ALA A 18 -6.81 4.95 11.45
CA ALA A 18 -6.92 3.60 12.03
C ALA A 18 -8.32 3.34 12.62
N ALA A 19 -8.88 4.31 13.35
CA ALA A 19 -10.23 4.19 13.92
C ALA A 19 -11.31 4.09 12.83
N LEU A 20 -11.21 4.87 11.75
CA LEU A 20 -12.17 4.86 10.65
C LEU A 20 -12.08 3.55 9.83
N TRP A 21 -10.88 3.06 9.53
CA TRP A 21 -10.69 1.76 8.90
C TRP A 21 -11.25 0.62 9.76
N ARG A 22 -11.02 0.68 11.08
CA ARG A 22 -11.57 -0.31 12.02
C ARG A 22 -13.10 -0.25 12.08
N ALA A 23 -13.70 0.94 12.03
CA ALA A 23 -15.15 1.11 11.99
C ALA A 23 -15.75 0.54 10.69
N LEU A 24 -15.14 0.83 9.54
CA LEU A 24 -15.54 0.24 8.26
C LEU A 24 -15.47 -1.29 8.29
N LEU A 25 -14.38 -1.83 8.83
CA LEU A 25 -14.21 -3.27 8.97
C LEU A 25 -15.29 -3.90 9.84
N ARG A 26 -15.66 -3.27 10.97
CA ARG A 26 -16.73 -3.75 11.85
C ARG A 26 -18.06 -3.77 11.13
N ASP A 27 -18.44 -2.66 10.47
CA ASP A 27 -19.71 -2.57 9.74
C ASP A 27 -19.80 -3.62 8.62
N ALA A 28 -18.68 -3.86 7.91
CA ALA A 28 -18.62 -4.88 6.88
C ALA A 28 -18.79 -6.30 7.44
N LEU A 29 -18.15 -6.59 8.58
CA LEU A 29 -18.24 -7.90 9.23
C LEU A 29 -19.64 -8.15 9.79
N ASP A 30 -20.28 -7.14 10.39
CA ASP A 30 -21.67 -7.23 10.88
C ASP A 30 -22.63 -7.49 9.73
N ALA A 31 -22.46 -6.78 8.60
CA ALA A 31 -23.26 -7.01 7.39
C ALA A 31 -23.02 -8.40 6.79
N PHE A 32 -21.78 -8.89 6.82
CA PHE A 32 -21.43 -10.21 6.35
C PHE A 32 -21.99 -11.32 7.25
N ALA A 33 -21.94 -11.17 8.57
CA ALA A 33 -22.53 -12.11 9.51
C ALA A 33 -24.07 -12.22 9.30
N ASN A 34 -24.76 -11.10 9.08
CA ASN A 34 -26.18 -11.05 8.74
C ASN A 34 -26.52 -11.74 7.39
N ALA A 35 -25.55 -11.86 6.50
CA ALA A 35 -25.66 -12.57 5.23
C ALA A 35 -25.23 -14.06 5.33
N GLY A 36 -25.04 -14.60 6.55
CA GLY A 36 -24.67 -16.00 6.79
C GLY A 36 -23.15 -16.25 6.86
N GLY A 37 -22.36 -15.21 6.94
CA GLY A 37 -20.93 -15.31 7.24
C GLY A 37 -20.63 -15.62 8.71
N PRO A 38 -19.35 -15.87 9.08
CA PRO A 38 -18.96 -16.07 10.46
C PRO A 38 -19.27 -14.87 11.36
N ALA A 39 -19.85 -15.12 12.54
CA ALA A 39 -20.15 -14.09 13.53
C ALA A 39 -19.07 -13.96 14.63
N ASP A 40 -18.29 -15.01 14.87
CA ASP A 40 -17.23 -15.02 15.89
C ASP A 40 -15.91 -14.51 15.28
N VAL A 41 -15.80 -13.19 15.14
CA VAL A 41 -14.64 -12.51 14.54
C VAL A 41 -14.01 -11.55 15.53
N VAL A 42 -12.71 -11.72 15.75
CA VAL A 42 -11.90 -10.82 16.59
C VAL A 42 -11.23 -9.76 15.71
N LEU A 43 -11.34 -8.51 16.13
CA LEU A 43 -10.57 -7.40 15.60
C LEU A 43 -9.48 -7.05 16.63
N PRO A 44 -8.23 -7.48 16.42
CA PRO A 44 -7.15 -7.19 17.38
C PRO A 44 -6.90 -5.67 17.50
N ASP A 45 -6.59 -5.20 18.70
CA ASP A 45 -6.25 -3.79 18.96
C ASP A 45 -4.75 -3.53 18.79
N ALA A 46 -3.92 -4.54 19.13
CA ALA A 46 -2.48 -4.45 18.99
C ALA A 46 -2.04 -4.64 17.52
N PRO A 47 -1.04 -3.89 17.06
CA PRO A 47 -0.43 -4.16 15.78
C PRO A 47 0.24 -5.54 15.76
N PHE A 48 0.40 -6.10 14.57
CA PHE A 48 1.17 -7.33 14.36
C PHE A 48 2.61 -6.95 13.98
N ASP A 49 3.57 -7.55 14.68
CA ASP A 49 4.99 -7.35 14.38
C ASP A 49 5.42 -8.03 13.07
N ASP A 50 4.80 -9.17 12.76
CA ASP A 50 5.04 -9.93 11.54
C ASP A 50 3.76 -10.05 10.70
N LEU A 51 3.65 -9.18 9.69
CA LEU A 51 2.53 -9.20 8.75
C LEU A 51 2.55 -10.41 7.81
N HIS A 52 3.73 -10.97 7.51
CA HIS A 52 3.82 -12.16 6.66
C HIS A 52 3.27 -13.38 7.38
N ALA A 53 3.54 -13.52 8.67
CA ALA A 53 2.94 -14.56 9.51
C ALA A 53 1.43 -14.36 9.66
N LEU A 54 0.96 -13.12 9.85
CA LEU A 54 -0.47 -12.79 9.91
C LEU A 54 -1.19 -13.23 8.63
N TRP A 55 -0.70 -12.86 7.46
CA TRP A 55 -1.38 -13.14 6.18
C TRP A 55 -1.40 -14.64 5.82
N ARG A 56 -0.56 -15.46 6.44
CA ARG A 56 -0.52 -16.92 6.23
C ARG A 56 -1.34 -17.73 7.23
N ARG A 57 -2.10 -17.06 8.09
CA ARG A 57 -2.95 -17.74 9.09
C ARG A 57 -4.18 -18.34 8.42
N ASP A 58 -4.53 -19.57 8.78
CA ASP A 58 -5.74 -20.25 8.29
C ASP A 58 -7.02 -19.62 8.85
N ASP A 59 -6.95 -18.94 10.01
CA ASP A 59 -8.06 -18.24 10.67
C ASP A 59 -8.17 -16.76 10.28
N LEU A 60 -7.49 -16.32 9.21
CA LEU A 60 -7.58 -14.96 8.69
C LEU A 60 -8.84 -14.81 7.81
N LEU A 61 -9.87 -14.16 8.35
CA LEU A 61 -11.12 -13.89 7.62
C LEU A 61 -10.99 -12.73 6.65
N LEU A 62 -10.31 -11.65 7.07
CA LEU A 62 -10.11 -10.48 6.21
C LEU A 62 -8.89 -9.67 6.67
N SER A 63 -8.04 -9.32 5.71
CA SER A 63 -6.94 -8.38 5.92
C SER A 63 -6.66 -7.59 4.65
N GLN A 64 -5.77 -6.60 4.75
CA GLN A 64 -5.22 -5.88 3.61
C GLN A 64 -3.71 -6.14 3.51
N THR A 65 -3.21 -6.40 2.30
CA THR A 65 -1.77 -6.61 2.06
C THR A 65 -1.26 -5.69 0.97
N CYS A 66 0.06 -5.53 0.88
CA CYS A 66 0.68 -4.95 -0.30
C CYS A 66 0.64 -5.95 -1.47
N GLY A 67 0.58 -5.43 -2.70
CA GLY A 67 0.58 -6.28 -3.89
C GLY A 67 1.90 -7.05 -4.09
N TYR A 68 3.04 -6.56 -3.57
CA TYR A 68 4.33 -7.25 -3.69
C TYR A 68 4.37 -8.55 -2.89
N PRO A 69 4.05 -8.61 -1.58
CA PRO A 69 3.90 -9.87 -0.87
C PRO A 69 2.88 -10.80 -1.51
N TYR A 70 1.74 -10.25 -1.96
CA TYR A 70 0.72 -11.04 -2.63
C TYR A 70 1.27 -11.78 -3.85
N ARG A 71 1.94 -11.05 -4.76
CA ARG A 71 2.37 -11.62 -6.06
C ARG A 71 3.75 -12.25 -6.03
N MET A 72 4.73 -11.66 -5.32
CA MET A 72 6.15 -12.02 -5.40
C MET A 72 6.60 -12.96 -4.28
N LEU A 73 5.93 -12.94 -3.11
CA LEU A 73 6.32 -13.73 -1.96
C LEU A 73 5.39 -14.94 -1.69
N GLY A 74 4.66 -15.38 -2.72
CA GLY A 74 3.83 -16.58 -2.68
C GLY A 74 2.58 -16.48 -1.80
N LEU A 75 2.15 -15.26 -1.42
CA LEU A 75 0.95 -15.12 -0.60
C LEU A 75 -0.31 -15.50 -1.39
N HIS A 76 -0.33 -15.30 -2.70
CA HIS A 76 -1.44 -15.67 -3.59
C HIS A 76 -1.77 -17.18 -3.57
N ASP A 77 -0.87 -18.04 -3.12
CA ASP A 77 -1.12 -19.49 -3.00
C ASP A 77 -2.04 -19.80 -1.80
N VAL A 78 -1.98 -19.01 -0.73
CA VAL A 78 -2.66 -19.28 0.54
C VAL A 78 -3.83 -18.35 0.83
N VAL A 79 -3.96 -17.21 0.12
CA VAL A 79 -5.08 -16.29 0.28
C VAL A 79 -5.89 -16.15 -1.01
N ARG A 80 -7.14 -15.69 -0.85
CA ARG A 80 -8.03 -15.23 -1.93
C ARG A 80 -8.03 -13.71 -1.99
N LEU A 81 -8.11 -13.16 -3.20
CA LEU A 81 -8.49 -11.75 -3.38
C LEU A 81 -9.97 -11.59 -3.03
N ILE A 82 -10.25 -10.60 -2.22
CA ILE A 82 -11.63 -10.23 -1.87
C ILE A 82 -12.03 -8.98 -2.64
N ALA A 83 -11.31 -7.89 -2.48
CA ALA A 83 -11.60 -6.61 -3.12
C ALA A 83 -10.35 -5.73 -3.15
N THR A 84 -10.32 -4.76 -4.05
CA THR A 84 -9.27 -3.74 -4.09
C THR A 84 -9.91 -2.38 -3.91
N PRO A 85 -9.55 -1.58 -2.88
CA PRO A 85 -10.15 -0.27 -2.66
C PRO A 85 -9.90 0.69 -3.83
N ILE A 86 -10.91 1.51 -4.13
CA ILE A 86 -10.85 2.62 -5.07
C ILE A 86 -10.73 3.91 -4.26
N PHE A 87 -9.71 4.70 -4.52
CA PHE A 87 -9.46 5.94 -3.77
C PHE A 87 -9.61 7.20 -4.63
N ASP A 88 -10.10 8.27 -4.00
CA ASP A 88 -10.11 9.62 -4.55
C ASP A 88 -8.81 10.35 -4.19
N ALA A 89 -7.73 9.93 -4.79
CA ALA A 89 -6.41 10.52 -4.59
C ALA A 89 -5.70 10.71 -5.93
N GLU A 90 -4.95 11.79 -6.05
CA GLU A 90 -4.10 12.03 -7.21
C GLU A 90 -3.08 10.89 -7.35
N GLY A 91 -3.00 10.28 -8.53
CA GLY A 91 -2.21 9.09 -8.77
C GLY A 91 -3.00 7.78 -8.69
N CYS A 92 -4.30 7.84 -8.34
CA CYS A 92 -5.23 6.72 -8.44
C CYS A 92 -6.09 6.81 -9.71
N ASP A 93 -6.34 5.65 -10.32
CA ASP A 93 -7.29 5.47 -11.42
C ASP A 93 -8.02 4.14 -11.21
N GLY A 94 -9.31 4.20 -10.82
CA GLY A 94 -10.05 3.04 -10.35
C GLY A 94 -9.32 2.36 -9.18
N ALA A 95 -9.18 1.05 -9.24
CA ALA A 95 -8.46 0.24 -8.26
C ALA A 95 -6.93 0.18 -8.50
N ARG A 96 -6.42 1.10 -9.29
CA ARG A 96 -4.97 1.22 -9.55
C ARG A 96 -4.41 2.47 -8.90
N TYR A 97 -3.12 2.45 -8.57
CA TYR A 97 -2.41 3.55 -7.93
C TYR A 97 -0.97 3.67 -8.43
N SER A 98 -0.38 4.82 -8.21
CA SER A 98 1.03 5.09 -8.44
C SER A 98 1.70 5.58 -7.15
N SER A 99 3.02 5.72 -7.17
CA SER A 99 3.74 6.39 -6.10
C SER A 99 4.14 7.80 -6.53
N VAL A 100 4.08 8.73 -5.60
CA VAL A 100 4.57 10.10 -5.77
C VAL A 100 6.09 10.08 -5.58
N LEU A 101 6.84 10.52 -6.58
CA LEU A 101 8.28 10.70 -6.47
C LEU A 101 8.57 12.05 -5.81
N VAL A 102 9.26 12.01 -4.68
CA VAL A 102 9.48 13.17 -3.82
C VAL A 102 10.95 13.36 -3.49
N VAL A 103 11.32 14.62 -3.29
CA VAL A 103 12.65 15.03 -2.83
C VAL A 103 12.53 16.06 -1.71
N SER A 104 13.56 16.20 -0.87
CA SER A 104 13.64 17.30 0.08
C SER A 104 13.78 18.64 -0.64
N ALA A 105 13.21 19.72 -0.06
CA ALA A 105 13.31 21.07 -0.64
C ALA A 105 14.78 21.50 -0.84
N ARG A 106 15.69 21.05 0.01
CA ARG A 106 17.12 21.33 -0.08
C ARG A 106 17.73 20.83 -1.38
N VAL A 107 17.54 19.55 -1.73
CA VAL A 107 18.13 18.99 -2.96
C VAL A 107 17.36 19.46 -4.20
N TYR A 108 16.06 19.74 -4.08
CA TYR A 108 15.27 20.38 -5.13
C TYR A 108 15.85 21.75 -5.53
N ALA A 109 16.15 22.58 -4.54
CA ALA A 109 16.80 23.89 -4.76
C ALA A 109 18.22 23.73 -5.36
N GLY A 110 18.89 22.60 -5.10
CA GLY A 110 20.17 22.21 -5.70
C GLY A 110 20.07 21.62 -7.11
N GLY A 111 18.87 21.57 -7.71
CA GLY A 111 18.66 21.12 -9.09
C GLY A 111 18.07 19.71 -9.24
N ALA A 112 17.76 18.97 -8.15
CA ALA A 112 17.12 17.65 -8.19
C ALA A 112 15.61 17.81 -8.50
N THR A 113 15.27 18.31 -9.68
CA THR A 113 13.90 18.57 -10.13
C THR A 113 13.31 17.45 -10.99
N THR A 114 14.10 16.46 -11.34
CA THR A 114 13.69 15.25 -12.09
C THR A 114 14.28 14.01 -11.44
N LEU A 115 13.71 12.83 -11.73
CA LEU A 115 14.25 11.57 -11.22
C LEU A 115 15.71 11.35 -11.65
N ALA A 116 16.06 11.65 -12.90
CA ALA A 116 17.43 11.51 -13.41
C ALA A 116 18.44 12.38 -12.62
N ALA A 117 18.03 13.55 -12.14
CA ALA A 117 18.85 14.45 -11.35
C ALA A 117 19.03 13.97 -9.88
N CYS A 118 18.34 12.91 -9.47
CA CYS A 118 18.51 12.29 -8.14
C CYS A 118 19.69 11.32 -8.06
N ARG A 119 20.46 11.16 -9.13
CA ARG A 119 21.64 10.28 -9.14
C ARG A 119 22.62 10.67 -8.02
N GLY A 120 23.08 9.65 -7.28
CA GLY A 120 24.05 9.83 -6.17
C GLY A 120 23.44 10.37 -4.88
N LEU A 121 22.15 10.69 -4.85
CA LEU A 121 21.46 11.12 -3.64
C LEU A 121 21.21 9.95 -2.67
N ARG A 122 20.81 10.27 -1.44
CA ARG A 122 20.39 9.32 -0.42
C ARG A 122 18.92 9.00 -0.59
N ALA A 123 18.60 7.78 -1.01
CA ALA A 123 17.24 7.32 -1.16
C ALA A 123 16.69 6.69 0.12
N ALA A 124 15.41 6.90 0.38
CA ALA A 124 14.67 6.23 1.44
C ALA A 124 13.52 5.41 0.86
N PHE A 125 13.21 4.27 1.51
CA PHE A 125 12.05 3.45 1.17
C PHE A 125 11.45 2.80 2.42
N ASN A 126 10.23 2.28 2.31
CA ASN A 126 9.51 1.76 3.48
C ASN A 126 9.89 0.32 3.85
N GLY A 127 10.17 -0.57 2.90
CA GLY A 127 10.54 -1.96 3.19
C GLY A 127 10.82 -2.75 1.92
N GLU A 128 11.60 -3.82 2.06
CA GLU A 128 12.03 -4.71 0.98
C GLU A 128 10.86 -5.43 0.29
N ASP A 129 9.75 -5.61 0.99
CA ASP A 129 8.52 -6.24 0.53
C ASP A 129 7.49 -5.23 -0.01
N SER A 130 7.88 -3.97 -0.22
CA SER A 130 6.97 -2.93 -0.70
C SER A 130 6.93 -2.87 -2.22
N HIS A 131 5.71 -2.81 -2.79
CA HIS A 131 5.55 -2.43 -4.19
C HIS A 131 5.80 -0.93 -4.39
N SER A 132 5.09 -0.07 -3.68
CA SER A 132 5.09 1.40 -3.90
C SER A 132 6.43 2.05 -3.61
N GLY A 133 7.03 1.74 -2.46
CA GLY A 133 8.26 2.40 -2.00
C GLY A 133 9.55 1.73 -2.45
N MET A 134 9.51 0.46 -2.85
CA MET A 134 10.70 -0.27 -3.30
C MET A 134 10.57 -0.66 -4.78
N ASN A 135 9.64 -1.53 -5.15
CA ASN A 135 9.59 -2.12 -6.49
C ASN A 135 9.26 -1.09 -7.58
N ALA A 136 8.26 -0.22 -7.36
CA ALA A 136 7.90 0.84 -8.31
C ALA A 136 8.99 1.92 -8.40
N PHE A 137 9.66 2.23 -7.29
CA PHE A 137 10.78 3.16 -7.28
C PHE A 137 11.97 2.58 -8.04
N ARG A 138 12.35 1.31 -7.78
CA ARG A 138 13.36 0.57 -8.53
C ARG A 138 13.07 0.57 -10.03
N HIS A 139 11.83 0.25 -10.43
CA HIS A 139 11.41 0.27 -11.83
C HIS A 139 11.54 1.66 -12.47
N ALA A 140 11.14 2.72 -11.78
CA ALA A 140 11.26 4.09 -12.29
C ALA A 140 12.71 4.53 -12.45
N VAL A 141 13.59 4.11 -11.55
CA VAL A 141 15.03 4.46 -11.56
C VAL A 141 15.83 3.64 -12.58
N ALA A 142 15.44 2.40 -12.86
CA ALA A 142 16.19 1.44 -13.66
C ALA A 142 16.67 1.98 -15.03
N PRO A 143 15.88 2.74 -15.81
CA PRO A 143 16.34 3.32 -17.08
C PRO A 143 17.46 4.37 -16.92
N HIS A 144 17.67 4.87 -15.72
CA HIS A 144 18.67 5.88 -15.39
C HIS A 144 19.88 5.29 -14.68
N ALA A 145 19.87 4.01 -14.33
CA ALA A 145 20.98 3.36 -13.62
C ALA A 145 22.17 3.13 -14.56
N HIS A 146 23.38 3.13 -14.00
CA HIS A 146 24.63 2.75 -14.67
C HIS A 146 25.38 1.75 -13.81
N ASP A 147 25.89 0.69 -14.41
CA ASP A 147 26.61 -0.38 -13.72
C ASP A 147 25.89 -0.90 -12.48
N GLY A 148 24.54 -1.03 -12.60
CA GLY A 148 23.69 -1.50 -11.52
C GLY A 148 23.55 -0.55 -10.33
N ARG A 149 23.91 0.73 -10.47
CA ARG A 149 23.83 1.75 -9.41
C ARG A 149 23.16 3.03 -9.89
N PHE A 150 22.47 3.69 -8.95
CA PHE A 150 21.89 5.00 -9.18
C PHE A 150 22.04 5.91 -7.97
N PHE A 151 21.74 5.44 -6.77
CA PHE A 151 21.81 6.22 -5.53
C PHE A 151 23.18 6.14 -4.87
N GLY A 152 23.52 7.14 -4.04
CA GLY A 152 24.70 7.12 -3.18
C GLY A 152 24.50 6.19 -1.98
N SER A 153 23.29 6.13 -1.46
CA SER A 153 22.87 5.17 -0.44
C SER A 153 21.36 4.93 -0.51
N VAL A 154 20.91 3.79 0.01
CA VAL A 154 19.49 3.41 0.09
C VAL A 154 19.20 2.86 1.48
N THR A 155 18.19 3.40 2.17
CA THR A 155 17.90 3.04 3.56
C THR A 155 16.43 2.75 3.77
N PRO A 156 16.03 1.60 4.36
CA PRO A 156 14.66 1.31 4.75
C PRO A 156 14.28 2.02 6.06
N PHE A 157 13.04 2.54 6.13
CA PHE A 157 12.51 3.26 7.29
C PHE A 157 11.24 2.62 7.88
N GLY A 158 10.83 1.45 7.41
CA GLY A 158 9.72 0.65 7.94
C GLY A 158 8.32 1.11 7.50
N SER A 159 8.12 2.39 7.17
CA SER A 159 6.82 2.89 6.68
C SER A 159 6.98 4.14 5.82
N HIS A 160 6.02 4.43 4.93
CA HIS A 160 6.00 5.67 4.15
C HIS A 160 5.98 6.93 5.04
N LEU A 161 5.30 6.89 6.18
CA LEU A 161 5.28 8.01 7.13
C LEU A 161 6.69 8.28 7.70
N ASN A 162 7.44 7.25 8.05
CA ASN A 162 8.82 7.41 8.51
C ASN A 162 9.76 7.86 7.39
N VAL A 163 9.53 7.40 6.15
CA VAL A 163 10.27 7.90 4.97
C VAL A 163 10.06 9.42 4.80
N LEU A 164 8.81 9.91 4.93
CA LEU A 164 8.53 11.34 4.87
C LEU A 164 9.19 12.11 6.01
N ARG A 165 9.24 11.53 7.22
CA ARG A 165 9.99 12.12 8.35
C ARG A 165 11.48 12.19 8.09
N ALA A 166 12.07 11.14 7.52
CA ALA A 166 13.49 11.12 7.14
C ALA A 166 13.84 12.17 6.07
N LEU A 167 12.94 12.42 5.12
CA LEU A 167 13.09 13.51 4.16
C LEU A 167 13.01 14.88 4.84
N ALA A 168 12.04 15.07 5.74
CA ALA A 168 11.85 16.35 6.46
C ALA A 168 13.00 16.64 7.43
N SER A 169 13.57 15.61 8.09
CA SER A 169 14.74 15.77 8.99
C SER A 169 16.07 15.91 8.24
N GLY A 170 16.10 15.63 6.93
CA GLY A 170 17.32 15.64 6.13
C GLY A 170 18.17 14.37 6.24
N GLU A 171 17.65 13.30 6.80
CA GLU A 171 18.29 11.97 6.81
C GLU A 171 18.29 11.31 5.42
N ALA A 172 17.27 11.63 4.60
CA ALA A 172 17.15 11.20 3.22
C ALA A 172 16.92 12.38 2.28
N ASP A 173 17.15 12.16 0.99
CA ASP A 173 17.05 13.19 -0.05
C ASP A 173 15.88 12.94 -1.01
N CYS A 174 15.56 11.69 -1.32
CA CYS A 174 14.53 11.29 -2.28
C CYS A 174 13.85 9.98 -1.91
N ALA A 175 12.61 9.80 -2.37
CA ALA A 175 11.82 8.60 -2.13
C ALA A 175 10.66 8.47 -3.12
N ALA A 176 10.03 7.27 -3.13
CA ALA A 176 8.72 7.03 -3.70
C ALA A 176 7.71 6.75 -2.57
N ILE A 177 6.60 7.48 -2.55
CA ILE A 177 5.56 7.41 -1.52
C ILE A 177 4.26 6.98 -2.17
N ASP A 178 3.60 5.95 -1.63
CA ASP A 178 2.24 5.56 -2.00
C ASP A 178 1.34 6.80 -2.05
N CYS A 179 0.63 7.00 -3.17
CA CYS A 179 -0.13 8.23 -3.39
C CYS A 179 -1.30 8.41 -2.42
N VAL A 180 -1.90 7.31 -1.92
CA VAL A 180 -2.96 7.36 -0.91
C VAL A 180 -2.39 7.77 0.45
N THR A 181 -1.26 7.17 0.84
CA THR A 181 -0.53 7.60 2.05
C THR A 181 -0.12 9.06 1.96
N PHE A 182 0.40 9.50 0.80
CA PHE A 182 0.77 10.91 0.59
C PHE A 182 -0.44 11.84 0.73
N ALA A 183 -1.60 11.46 0.16
CA ALA A 183 -2.84 12.22 0.28
C ALA A 183 -3.32 12.31 1.75
N TYR A 184 -3.25 11.21 2.51
CA TYR A 184 -3.59 11.19 3.93
C TYR A 184 -2.66 12.09 4.77
N VAL A 185 -1.36 12.08 4.47
CA VAL A 185 -0.40 12.98 5.13
C VAL A 185 -0.68 14.44 4.76
N ARG A 186 -0.98 14.73 3.50
CA ARG A 186 -1.35 16.09 3.05
C ARG A 186 -2.58 16.63 3.80
N ASP A 187 -3.58 15.78 4.03
CA ASP A 187 -4.82 16.17 4.69
C ASP A 187 -4.67 16.30 6.22
N ALA A 188 -3.92 15.40 6.86
CA ALA A 188 -3.88 15.26 8.31
C ALA A 188 -2.59 15.77 8.97
N LEU A 189 -1.48 15.82 8.24
CA LEU A 189 -0.15 16.18 8.73
C LEU A 189 0.57 17.12 7.74
N PRO A 190 -0.07 18.22 7.26
CA PRO A 190 0.46 19.06 6.18
C PRO A 190 1.83 19.65 6.49
N ASP A 191 2.14 19.89 7.76
CA ASP A 191 3.42 20.43 8.20
C ASP A 191 4.60 19.51 7.84
N LEU A 192 4.37 18.20 7.77
CA LEU A 192 5.39 17.22 7.38
C LEU A 192 5.81 17.39 5.91
N LEU A 193 4.96 17.97 5.07
CA LEU A 193 5.21 18.12 3.64
C LEU A 193 5.80 19.49 3.26
N LYS A 194 6.00 20.42 4.21
CA LYS A 194 6.46 21.80 3.93
C LYS A 194 7.79 21.83 3.15
N ASP A 195 8.70 20.94 3.52
CA ASP A 195 10.04 20.84 2.93
C ASP A 195 10.20 19.65 1.96
N ILE A 196 9.08 19.16 1.43
CA ILE A 196 9.05 18.08 0.44
C ILE A 196 8.55 18.64 -0.89
N ARG A 197 9.15 18.23 -2.00
CA ARG A 197 8.79 18.63 -3.37
C ARG A 197 8.51 17.39 -4.20
N ILE A 198 7.42 17.44 -4.97
CA ILE A 198 7.05 16.39 -5.92
C ILE A 198 7.84 16.64 -7.22
N ILE A 199 8.46 15.59 -7.75
CA ILE A 199 9.22 15.61 -9.01
C ILE A 199 8.64 14.68 -10.08
N GLY A 200 7.55 13.98 -9.78
CA GLY A 200 6.87 13.09 -10.70
C GLY A 200 6.12 11.98 -10.00
N THR A 201 5.73 10.96 -10.77
CA THR A 201 5.04 9.77 -10.30
C THR A 201 5.63 8.52 -10.94
N THR A 202 5.44 7.36 -10.33
CA THR A 202 5.78 6.07 -10.91
C THR A 202 4.70 5.62 -11.91
N ALA A 203 4.99 4.59 -12.68
CA ALA A 203 3.96 3.88 -13.42
C ALA A 203 2.90 3.28 -12.46
N SER A 204 1.67 3.13 -12.96
CA SER A 204 0.52 2.64 -12.20
C SER A 204 0.50 1.12 -12.07
N ALA A 205 0.09 0.63 -10.91
CA ALA A 205 -0.10 -0.79 -10.60
C ALA A 205 -1.41 -1.02 -9.83
N PRO A 206 -1.89 -2.27 -9.69
CA PRO A 206 -3.03 -2.58 -8.82
C PRO A 206 -2.82 -2.11 -7.40
N GLY A 207 -3.88 -1.57 -6.79
CA GLY A 207 -3.91 -1.12 -5.40
C GLY A 207 -3.73 -2.26 -4.39
N LEU A 208 -3.65 -1.92 -3.12
CA LEU A 208 -3.45 -2.87 -2.03
C LEU A 208 -4.72 -3.72 -1.82
N PRO A 209 -4.68 -5.04 -2.08
CA PRO A 209 -5.87 -5.87 -2.04
C PRO A 209 -6.30 -6.19 -0.61
N PHE A 210 -7.60 -6.33 -0.43
CA PHE A 210 -8.18 -7.07 0.68
C PHE A 210 -8.12 -8.56 0.37
N VAL A 211 -7.69 -9.35 1.33
CA VAL A 211 -7.45 -10.78 1.19
C VAL A 211 -8.04 -11.55 2.37
N ALA A 212 -8.42 -12.80 2.12
CA ALA A 212 -8.83 -13.76 3.14
C ALA A 212 -8.05 -15.06 2.97
N SER A 213 -7.85 -15.82 4.04
CA SER A 213 -7.33 -17.19 3.94
C SER A 213 -8.22 -18.04 3.02
N ARG A 214 -7.62 -18.88 2.18
CA ARG A 214 -8.38 -19.86 1.38
C ARG A 214 -9.14 -20.86 2.26
N ALA A 215 -8.68 -21.09 3.49
CA ALA A 215 -9.35 -21.94 4.47
C ALA A 215 -10.57 -21.27 5.13
N ALA A 216 -10.64 -19.93 5.12
CA ALA A 216 -11.65 -19.16 5.87
C ALA A 216 -13.00 -19.06 5.16
N LEU A 217 -13.03 -19.03 3.83
CA LEU A 217 -14.23 -18.73 3.05
C LEU A 217 -14.46 -19.75 1.92
N ALA A 218 -15.70 -20.18 1.78
CA ALA A 218 -16.17 -20.84 0.57
C ALA A 218 -16.37 -19.81 -0.56
N ASP A 219 -16.34 -20.24 -1.81
CA ASP A 219 -16.51 -19.35 -2.97
C ASP A 219 -17.82 -18.56 -2.92
N THR A 220 -18.90 -19.19 -2.47
CA THR A 220 -20.21 -18.55 -2.30
C THR A 220 -20.26 -17.45 -1.23
N GLN A 221 -19.31 -17.43 -0.30
CA GLN A 221 -19.19 -16.42 0.77
C GLN A 221 -18.36 -15.21 0.33
N VAL A 222 -17.53 -15.35 -0.71
CA VAL A 222 -16.71 -14.25 -1.22
C VAL A 222 -17.60 -13.11 -1.74
N ASP A 223 -18.60 -13.41 -2.55
CA ASP A 223 -19.54 -12.39 -3.06
C ASP A 223 -20.27 -11.67 -1.93
N ALA A 224 -20.74 -12.42 -0.92
CA ALA A 224 -21.42 -11.82 0.24
C ALA A 224 -20.50 -10.88 1.04
N LEU A 225 -19.21 -11.23 1.20
CA LEU A 225 -18.25 -10.37 1.87
C LEU A 225 -17.93 -9.12 1.04
N GLN A 226 -17.80 -9.25 -0.28
CA GLN A 226 -17.61 -8.11 -1.19
C GLN A 226 -18.79 -7.13 -1.13
N GLU A 227 -20.02 -7.63 -1.19
CA GLU A 227 -21.22 -6.80 -1.02
C GLU A 227 -21.29 -6.13 0.37
N ALA A 228 -20.83 -6.82 1.41
CA ALA A 228 -20.79 -6.26 2.75
C ALA A 228 -19.78 -5.09 2.83
N LEU A 229 -18.62 -5.22 2.18
CA LEU A 229 -17.62 -4.14 2.08
C LEU A 229 -18.18 -2.93 1.33
N GLU A 230 -18.85 -3.13 0.19
CA GLU A 230 -19.50 -2.04 -0.57
C GLU A 230 -20.56 -1.33 0.26
N ARG A 231 -21.43 -2.08 0.95
CA ARG A 231 -22.44 -1.49 1.86
C ARG A 231 -21.79 -0.69 2.98
N ALA A 232 -20.75 -1.22 3.59
CA ALA A 232 -20.02 -0.52 4.66
C ALA A 232 -19.34 0.77 4.15
N ALA A 233 -18.76 0.76 2.94
CA ALA A 233 -18.18 1.96 2.35
C ALA A 233 -19.23 3.05 2.08
N ALA A 234 -20.42 2.67 1.62
CA ALA A 234 -21.51 3.59 1.32
C ALA A 234 -22.27 4.09 2.56
N ALA A 235 -22.18 3.40 3.70
CA ALA A 235 -23.00 3.67 4.89
C ALA A 235 -22.64 4.98 5.62
N ASP A 236 -21.39 5.47 5.47
CA ASP A 236 -20.90 6.67 6.17
C ASP A 236 -20.09 7.55 5.21
N ALA A 237 -20.75 8.60 4.71
CA ALA A 237 -20.16 9.54 3.75
C ALA A 237 -18.98 10.33 4.33
N GLU A 238 -18.99 10.68 5.63
CA GLU A 238 -17.87 11.38 6.26
C GLU A 238 -16.66 10.46 6.41
N ARG A 239 -16.86 9.21 6.80
CA ARG A 239 -15.82 8.17 6.82
C ARG A 239 -15.22 7.97 5.43
N ALA A 240 -16.07 7.79 4.42
CA ALA A 240 -15.64 7.62 3.03
C ALA A 240 -14.80 8.83 2.55
N ARG A 241 -15.24 10.05 2.88
CA ARG A 241 -14.52 11.29 2.56
C ARG A 241 -13.14 11.35 3.23
N VAL A 242 -13.04 11.06 4.53
CA VAL A 242 -11.76 11.10 5.25
C VAL A 242 -10.81 10.01 4.78
N LEU A 243 -11.33 8.80 4.52
CA LEU A 243 -10.56 7.69 3.96
C LEU A 243 -10.35 7.82 2.44
N ARG A 244 -10.89 8.86 1.80
CA ARG A 244 -10.87 9.03 0.35
C ARG A 244 -11.34 7.78 -0.40
N LEU A 245 -12.18 6.97 0.24
CA LEU A 245 -12.67 5.69 -0.28
C LEU A 245 -13.91 5.93 -1.15
N LYS A 246 -13.86 5.48 -2.40
CA LYS A 246 -15.00 5.58 -3.36
C LYS A 246 -15.77 4.27 -3.49
N GLY A 247 -15.21 3.15 -3.04
CA GLY A 247 -15.76 1.81 -3.17
C GLY A 247 -14.65 0.79 -3.37
N PHE A 248 -15.00 -0.33 -3.96
CA PHE A 248 -14.08 -1.43 -4.20
C PHE A 248 -14.23 -1.95 -5.64
N ASP A 249 -13.17 -2.59 -6.15
CA ASP A 249 -13.17 -3.31 -7.42
C ASP A 249 -12.76 -4.78 -7.20
N ARG A 250 -13.08 -5.64 -8.15
CA ARG A 250 -12.77 -7.07 -8.14
C ARG A 250 -11.65 -7.38 -9.13
N LEU A 251 -10.42 -7.05 -8.74
CA LEU A 251 -9.27 -7.38 -9.55
C LEU A 251 -8.98 -8.89 -9.51
N SER A 252 -8.49 -9.41 -10.62
CA SER A 252 -8.06 -10.80 -10.74
C SER A 252 -6.59 -10.98 -10.31
N PRO A 253 -6.14 -12.21 -10.01
CA PRO A 253 -4.71 -12.48 -9.80
C PRO A 253 -3.82 -12.04 -10.96
N ALA A 254 -4.31 -12.12 -12.21
CA ALA A 254 -3.56 -11.72 -13.41
C ALA A 254 -3.29 -10.20 -13.47
N ASP A 255 -4.16 -9.37 -12.88
CA ASP A 255 -3.92 -7.92 -12.80
C ASP A 255 -2.65 -7.62 -12.00
N TYR A 256 -2.39 -8.39 -10.94
CA TYR A 256 -1.21 -8.26 -10.09
C TYR A 256 0.09 -8.73 -10.74
N ASP A 257 0.06 -9.37 -11.91
CA ASP A 257 1.25 -9.69 -12.71
C ASP A 257 2.00 -8.42 -13.15
N THR A 258 1.34 -7.27 -13.16
CA THR A 258 1.98 -5.98 -13.38
C THR A 258 3.14 -5.74 -12.41
N ILE A 259 3.03 -6.21 -11.16
CA ILE A 259 4.07 -6.06 -10.12
C ILE A 259 5.32 -6.88 -10.48
N ALA A 260 5.14 -8.11 -10.97
CA ALA A 260 6.24 -8.94 -11.45
C ALA A 260 6.90 -8.35 -12.70
N ARG A 261 6.10 -7.76 -13.61
CA ARG A 261 6.64 -7.08 -14.79
C ARG A 261 7.53 -5.89 -14.44
N PHE A 262 7.22 -5.15 -13.37
CA PHE A 262 8.07 -4.04 -12.89
C PHE A 262 9.43 -4.55 -12.42
N GLU A 263 9.44 -5.63 -11.66
CA GLU A 263 10.68 -6.27 -11.21
C GLU A 263 11.53 -6.76 -12.39
N GLN A 264 10.89 -7.49 -13.31
CA GLN A 264 11.56 -8.02 -14.49
C GLN A 264 12.11 -6.90 -15.40
N ALA A 265 11.36 -5.82 -15.60
CA ALA A 265 11.81 -4.67 -16.38
C ALA A 265 13.05 -4.01 -15.75
N ALA A 266 13.06 -3.82 -14.43
CA ALA A 266 14.22 -3.29 -13.72
C ALA A 266 15.45 -4.21 -13.86
N ALA A 267 15.27 -5.52 -13.72
CA ALA A 267 16.33 -6.50 -13.92
C ALA A 267 16.88 -6.48 -15.36
N THR A 268 16.02 -6.34 -16.37
CA THR A 268 16.41 -6.23 -17.78
C THR A 268 17.27 -4.98 -18.05
N HIS A 269 17.06 -3.90 -17.31
CA HIS A 269 17.92 -2.71 -17.32
C HIS A 269 19.22 -2.86 -16.52
N GLY A 270 19.53 -4.07 -15.99
CA GLY A 270 20.71 -4.29 -15.15
C GLY A 270 20.59 -3.68 -13.75
N TYR A 271 19.35 -3.42 -13.27
CA TYR A 271 19.08 -2.83 -11.95
C TYR A 271 18.12 -3.72 -11.13
N PRO A 272 18.55 -4.95 -10.76
CA PRO A 272 17.70 -5.90 -10.07
C PRO A 272 17.37 -5.51 -8.62
N GLU A 273 18.19 -4.64 -8.03
CA GLU A 273 18.05 -4.16 -6.65
C GLU A 273 18.00 -2.64 -6.61
N LEU A 274 17.25 -2.08 -5.66
CA LEU A 274 17.22 -0.64 -5.42
C LEU A 274 18.53 -0.22 -4.71
N ARG A 275 19.47 0.41 -5.44
CA ARG A 275 20.80 0.78 -4.92
C ARG A 275 21.53 1.90 -5.71
#